data_605e20040aa1fda420ab918f84e81914
#
_entry.id   605e20040aa1fda420ab918f84e81914
#
_cell.length_a   1.000
_cell.length_b   1.000
_cell.length_c   1.000
_cell.angle_alpha   90.00
_cell.angle_beta   90.00
_cell.angle_gamma   90.00
#
_symmetry.space_group_name_H-M   'P 1'
#
loop_
_entity.id
_entity.type
_entity.pdbx_description
1 polymer ?
#
loop_
_entity_poly.entity_id
_entity_poly.type
_entity_poly.pdbx_seq_one_letter_code
_entity_poly.pdbx_strand_id
1 'polypeptide(L)'
;MNDKQRFAILRDNERLIKKICPDACRTSGIYLFYRINEKNEQCFYIGQAKDILQRTSSHIMGRKQHIDKSIYVHKFYSPENPTGWKLKILKTCHPFELDLLEQQYIQYFLSKGFKSYNVAGGGQIDKAGDVGERLEVKLKNYKSGKNKGYEKTREQVKVYFDKYLDYSIKGKPTKIKEKKMQEFADFLADTTKAENDGK
;
A
#
# COMPACT_ATOMS: atom_id res chain seq x y z
N MET A 1 25.87 -13.54 7.53
CA MET A 1 24.56 -14.22 7.39
C MET A 1 24.30 -14.37 5.90
N ASN A 2 24.12 -15.60 5.43
CA ASN A 2 23.82 -15.88 4.03
C ASN A 2 22.32 -15.65 3.72
N ASP A 3 21.96 -15.58 2.44
CA ASP A 3 20.59 -15.27 2.01
C ASP A 3 19.58 -16.32 2.50
N LYS A 4 19.93 -17.61 2.51
CA LYS A 4 19.04 -18.68 3.01
C LYS A 4 18.69 -18.49 4.49
N GLN A 5 19.67 -18.12 5.32
CA GLN A 5 19.44 -17.82 6.75
C GLN A 5 18.57 -16.58 6.93
N ARG A 6 18.81 -15.53 6.12
CA ARG A 6 17.99 -14.31 6.14
C ARG A 6 16.53 -14.58 5.79
N PHE A 7 16.29 -15.38 4.75
CA PHE A 7 14.91 -15.77 4.34
C PHE A 7 14.21 -16.65 5.38
N ALA A 8 14.94 -17.56 6.05
CA ALA A 8 14.37 -18.34 7.13
C ALA A 8 13.92 -17.47 8.31
N ILE A 9 14.78 -16.56 8.77
CA ILE A 9 14.46 -15.64 9.86
C ILE A 9 13.27 -14.74 9.47
N LEU A 10 13.23 -14.24 8.22
CA LEU A 10 12.11 -13.41 7.76
C LEU A 10 10.79 -14.17 7.82
N ARG A 11 10.75 -15.44 7.38
CA ARG A 11 9.56 -16.29 7.47
C ARG A 11 9.10 -16.53 8.89
N ASP A 12 10.02 -16.74 9.81
CA ASP A 12 9.70 -16.95 11.23
C ASP A 12 9.14 -15.65 11.84
N ASN A 13 9.71 -14.51 11.48
CA ASN A 13 9.18 -13.21 11.87
C ASN A 13 7.80 -12.93 11.27
N GLU A 14 7.54 -13.32 10.02
CA GLU A 14 6.21 -13.21 9.41
C GLU A 14 5.18 -14.06 10.15
N ARG A 15 5.55 -15.29 10.56
CA ARG A 15 4.68 -16.13 11.40
C ARG A 15 4.38 -15.49 12.75
N LEU A 16 5.40 -14.90 13.38
CA LEU A 16 5.23 -14.16 14.63
C LEU A 16 4.30 -12.96 14.45
N ILE A 17 4.53 -12.14 13.41
CA ILE A 17 3.66 -11.00 13.09
C ILE A 17 2.22 -11.44 12.87
N LYS A 18 1.99 -12.51 12.11
CA LYS A 18 0.66 -13.09 11.89
C LYS A 18 -0.01 -13.58 13.18
N LYS A 19 0.78 -14.08 14.14
CA LYS A 19 0.26 -14.52 15.44
C LYS A 19 -0.20 -13.33 16.30
N ILE A 20 0.53 -12.23 16.31
CA ILE A 20 0.22 -11.04 17.12
C ILE A 20 -0.73 -10.05 16.42
N CYS A 21 -0.78 -10.06 15.10
CA CYS A 21 -1.65 -9.23 14.27
C CYS A 21 -2.12 -10.04 13.04
N PRO A 22 -3.21 -10.80 13.15
CA PRO A 22 -3.74 -11.62 12.05
C PRO A 22 -4.07 -10.83 10.78
N ASP A 23 -4.45 -9.55 10.94
CA ASP A 23 -4.79 -8.64 9.84
C ASP A 23 -3.57 -8.21 9.00
N ALA A 24 -2.34 -8.41 9.50
CA ALA A 24 -1.14 -8.09 8.74
C ALA A 24 -1.08 -8.93 7.46
N CYS A 25 -1.07 -8.31 6.31
CA CYS A 25 -1.15 -8.95 5.00
C CYS A 25 -0.13 -8.36 4.01
N ARG A 26 0.07 -9.06 2.87
CA ARG A 26 0.96 -8.62 1.80
C ARG A 26 0.27 -7.60 0.90
N THR A 27 -0.20 -6.51 1.51
CA THR A 27 -0.85 -5.39 0.84
C THR A 27 -0.19 -4.08 1.24
N SER A 28 -0.41 -3.06 0.43
CA SER A 28 0.00 -1.69 0.72
C SER A 28 -0.89 -1.07 1.79
N GLY A 29 -0.30 -0.31 2.72
CA GLY A 29 -1.08 0.38 3.76
C GLY A 29 -0.26 0.96 4.89
N ILE A 30 -0.98 1.40 5.92
CA ILE A 30 -0.48 2.07 7.12
C ILE A 30 -0.65 1.14 8.32
N TYR A 31 0.39 1.04 9.12
CA TYR A 31 0.40 0.26 10.35
C TYR A 31 0.84 1.11 11.54
N LEU A 32 0.42 0.69 12.72
CA LEU A 32 0.67 1.33 14.01
C LEU A 32 1.35 0.34 14.95
N PHE A 33 2.53 0.68 15.45
CA PHE A 33 3.04 0.13 16.69
C PHE A 33 2.67 1.08 17.83
N TYR A 34 2.12 0.55 18.92
CA TYR A 34 1.76 1.34 20.10
C TYR A 34 2.04 0.58 21.40
N ARG A 35 2.36 1.31 22.45
CA ARG A 35 2.60 0.78 23.79
C ARG A 35 2.26 1.83 24.84
N ILE A 36 2.06 1.37 26.06
CA ILE A 36 2.09 2.23 27.25
C ILE A 36 3.45 1.99 27.90
N ASN A 37 4.24 3.05 28.09
CA ASN A 37 5.55 2.92 28.69
C ASN A 37 5.47 2.84 30.24
N GLU A 38 6.61 2.69 30.88
CA GLU A 38 6.75 2.52 32.33
C GLU A 38 6.33 3.78 33.12
N LYS A 39 6.21 4.93 32.43
CA LYS A 39 5.71 6.21 32.96
C LYS A 39 4.21 6.41 32.70
N ASN A 40 3.53 5.38 32.23
CA ASN A 40 2.12 5.42 31.84
C ASN A 40 1.84 6.38 30.66
N GLU A 41 2.87 6.72 29.85
CA GLU A 41 2.69 7.50 28.63
C GLU A 41 2.31 6.60 27.46
N GLN A 42 1.34 7.03 26.67
CA GLN A 42 0.95 6.35 25.43
C GLN A 42 1.93 6.71 24.32
N CYS A 43 2.65 5.71 23.84
CA CYS A 43 3.67 5.85 22.80
C CYS A 43 3.18 5.22 21.49
N PHE A 44 3.55 5.83 20.37
CA PHE A 44 3.17 5.32 19.04
C PHE A 44 4.29 5.46 18.03
N TYR A 45 4.22 4.62 17.01
CA TYR A 45 4.97 4.72 15.76
C TYR A 45 4.04 4.37 14.60
N ILE A 46 3.90 5.28 13.65
CA ILE A 46 3.18 5.05 12.39
C ILE A 46 4.22 4.69 11.33
N GLY A 47 3.92 3.66 10.56
CA GLY A 47 4.72 3.30 9.40
C GLY A 47 3.86 2.99 8.20
N GLN A 48 4.46 3.14 7.02
CA GLN A 48 3.86 2.82 5.75
C GLN A 48 4.62 1.69 5.05
N ALA A 49 3.93 0.93 4.22
CA ALA A 49 4.56 -0.12 3.42
C ALA A 49 3.78 -0.44 2.15
N LYS A 50 4.49 -0.87 1.09
CA LYS A 50 3.88 -1.52 -0.07
C LYS A 50 3.52 -3.00 0.21
N ASP A 51 4.20 -3.61 1.16
CA ASP A 51 3.92 -4.94 1.73
C ASP A 51 4.05 -4.81 3.26
N ILE A 52 2.90 -4.71 3.93
CA ILE A 52 2.82 -4.49 5.39
C ILE A 52 3.46 -5.66 6.14
N LEU A 53 3.16 -6.91 5.74
CA LEU A 53 3.67 -8.10 6.42
C LEU A 53 5.19 -8.17 6.33
N GLN A 54 5.76 -7.96 5.16
CA GLN A 54 7.21 -7.93 4.96
C GLN A 54 7.86 -6.81 5.77
N ARG A 55 7.28 -5.61 5.74
CA ARG A 55 7.84 -4.44 6.44
C ARG A 55 7.81 -4.60 7.95
N THR A 56 6.68 -5.01 8.52
CA THR A 56 6.56 -5.22 9.97
C THR A 56 7.45 -6.35 10.47
N SER A 57 7.62 -7.41 9.68
CA SER A 57 8.56 -8.49 9.96
C SER A 57 10.02 -8.04 9.91
N SER A 58 10.35 -7.09 9.02
CA SER A 58 11.70 -6.53 8.92
C SER A 58 12.10 -5.68 10.14
N HIS A 59 11.14 -5.06 10.83
CA HIS A 59 11.41 -4.35 12.08
C HIS A 59 11.95 -5.26 13.20
N ILE A 60 11.54 -6.54 13.19
CA ILE A 60 12.04 -7.53 14.15
C ILE A 60 13.48 -7.93 13.84
N MET A 61 13.83 -8.01 12.55
CA MET A 61 15.20 -8.35 12.11
C MET A 61 16.19 -7.20 12.29
N GLY A 62 15.70 -5.97 12.10
CA GLY A 62 16.53 -4.79 12.02
C GLY A 62 16.86 -4.22 13.39
N ARG A 63 18.00 -3.52 13.46
CA ARG A 63 18.36 -2.63 14.58
C ARG A 63 18.75 -1.26 14.04
N LYS A 64 18.30 -0.96 12.81
CA LYS A 64 18.72 0.25 12.09
C LYS A 64 17.87 1.45 12.48
N GLN A 65 16.57 1.26 12.56
CA GLN A 65 15.64 2.34 12.89
C GLN A 65 15.43 2.45 14.40
N HIS A 66 15.00 3.62 14.87
CA HIS A 66 14.70 3.87 16.26
C HIS A 66 13.62 2.91 16.80
N ILE A 67 12.57 2.67 16.01
CA ILE A 67 11.51 1.71 16.36
C ILE A 67 12.04 0.27 16.47
N ASP A 68 12.95 -0.15 15.60
CA ASP A 68 13.53 -1.50 15.63
C ASP A 68 14.24 -1.76 16.95
N LYS A 69 15.04 -0.76 17.40
CA LYS A 69 15.75 -0.81 18.69
C LYS A 69 14.76 -0.89 19.85
N SER A 70 13.69 -0.11 19.78
CA SER A 70 12.67 -0.10 20.80
C SER A 70 11.89 -1.41 20.87
N ILE A 71 11.51 -2.01 19.72
CA ILE A 71 10.88 -3.34 19.68
C ILE A 71 11.83 -4.41 20.23
N TYR A 72 13.12 -4.32 19.92
CA TYR A 72 14.11 -5.26 20.46
C TYR A 72 14.20 -5.21 21.99
N VAL A 73 14.20 -4.01 22.57
CA VAL A 73 14.31 -3.80 24.04
C VAL A 73 13.00 -4.18 24.74
N HIS A 74 11.88 -3.63 24.31
CA HIS A 74 10.61 -3.74 25.03
C HIS A 74 9.77 -4.94 24.59
N LYS A 75 10.17 -5.67 23.52
CA LYS A 75 9.46 -6.82 22.97
C LYS A 75 8.01 -6.49 22.57
N PHE A 76 7.27 -7.52 22.19
CA PHE A 76 5.84 -7.39 21.96
C PHE A 76 5.05 -7.59 23.25
N TYR A 77 3.85 -7.05 23.26
CA TYR A 77 2.90 -7.23 24.34
C TYR A 77 2.58 -8.70 24.56
N SER A 78 2.56 -9.11 25.81
CA SER A 78 1.98 -10.35 26.31
C SER A 78 1.39 -10.08 27.69
N PRO A 79 0.64 -11.01 28.30
CA PRO A 79 0.19 -10.88 29.68
C PRO A 79 1.34 -10.64 30.67
N GLU A 80 2.51 -11.26 30.41
CA GLU A 80 3.72 -11.13 31.22
C GLU A 80 4.53 -9.86 30.88
N ASN A 81 4.23 -9.22 29.75
CA ASN A 81 4.88 -7.99 29.29
C ASN A 81 3.84 -6.93 28.88
N PRO A 82 3.12 -6.34 29.84
CA PRO A 82 2.01 -5.41 29.54
C PRO A 82 2.48 -4.08 28.92
N THR A 83 3.76 -3.72 29.07
CA THR A 83 4.36 -2.52 28.46
C THR A 83 4.97 -2.75 27.08
N GLY A 84 4.87 -3.96 26.54
CA GLY A 84 5.37 -4.33 25.24
C GLY A 84 4.60 -3.67 24.07
N TRP A 85 5.20 -3.71 22.89
CA TRP A 85 4.61 -3.16 21.67
C TRP A 85 3.45 -4.00 21.16
N LYS A 86 2.35 -3.35 20.82
CA LYS A 86 1.21 -3.91 20.09
C LYS A 86 1.27 -3.44 18.64
N LEU A 87 0.83 -4.30 17.71
CA LEU A 87 0.74 -3.97 16.29
C LEU A 87 -0.72 -3.95 15.85
N LYS A 88 -1.09 -2.94 15.08
CA LYS A 88 -2.40 -2.82 14.45
C LYS A 88 -2.26 -2.32 13.02
N ILE A 89 -3.04 -2.85 12.09
CA ILE A 89 -3.18 -2.30 10.75
C ILE A 89 -4.27 -1.22 10.80
N LEU A 90 -3.91 0.00 10.41
CA LEU A 90 -4.84 1.13 10.45
C LEU A 90 -5.66 1.20 9.17
N LYS A 91 -5.01 1.02 8.01
CA LYS A 91 -5.66 1.10 6.70
C LYS A 91 -4.84 0.40 5.64
N THR A 92 -5.50 -0.36 4.78
CA THR A 92 -4.96 -0.77 3.48
C THR A 92 -5.31 0.29 2.44
N CYS A 93 -4.37 0.64 1.56
CA CYS A 93 -4.54 1.73 0.60
C CYS A 93 -3.64 1.54 -0.60
N HIS A 94 -3.85 2.35 -1.62
CA HIS A 94 -2.98 2.33 -2.78
C HIS A 94 -1.60 2.95 -2.46
N PRO A 95 -0.49 2.46 -3.07
CA PRO A 95 0.86 2.95 -2.78
C PRO A 95 1.06 4.46 -2.91
N PHE A 96 0.31 5.17 -3.75
CA PHE A 96 0.42 6.62 -3.88
C PHE A 96 -0.22 7.40 -2.73
N GLU A 97 -1.09 6.77 -1.92
CA GLU A 97 -1.73 7.40 -0.76
C GLU A 97 -0.88 7.29 0.51
N LEU A 98 0.17 6.47 0.49
CA LEU A 98 0.93 6.10 1.68
C LEU A 98 1.50 7.31 2.43
N ASP A 99 2.20 8.21 1.72
CA ASP A 99 2.86 9.38 2.34
C ASP A 99 1.83 10.30 3.02
N LEU A 100 0.68 10.53 2.36
CA LEU A 100 -0.37 11.38 2.90
C LEU A 100 -1.00 10.76 4.15
N LEU A 101 -1.40 9.48 4.05
CA LEU A 101 -2.08 8.79 5.14
C LEU A 101 -1.15 8.62 6.34
N GLU A 102 0.13 8.30 6.13
CA GLU A 102 1.11 8.21 7.22
C GLU A 102 1.15 9.52 8.01
N GLN A 103 1.24 10.66 7.32
CA GLN A 103 1.27 11.97 7.96
C GLN A 103 -0.04 12.32 8.67
N GLN A 104 -1.18 12.06 8.04
CA GLN A 104 -2.48 12.28 8.68
C GLN A 104 -2.60 11.51 9.99
N TYR A 105 -2.19 10.23 10.00
CA TYR A 105 -2.21 9.43 11.21
C TYR A 105 -1.19 9.92 12.26
N ILE A 106 0.02 10.33 11.86
CA ILE A 106 0.99 10.91 12.80
C ILE A 106 0.40 12.16 13.46
N GLN A 107 -0.15 13.08 12.69
CA GLN A 107 -0.76 14.31 13.22
C GLN A 107 -1.95 14.00 14.13
N TYR A 108 -2.79 13.03 13.74
CA TYR A 108 -3.90 12.59 14.57
C TYR A 108 -3.45 12.10 15.95
N PHE A 109 -2.45 11.21 16.02
CA PHE A 109 -1.98 10.70 17.32
C PHE A 109 -1.24 11.76 18.13
N LEU A 110 -0.49 12.67 17.49
CA LEU A 110 0.12 13.83 18.16
C LEU A 110 -0.95 14.76 18.76
N SER A 111 -2.02 15.06 18.04
CA SER A 111 -3.14 15.90 18.53
C SER A 111 -3.88 15.29 19.73
N LYS A 112 -3.77 13.96 19.91
CA LYS A 112 -4.31 13.25 21.08
C LYS A 112 -3.33 13.18 22.26
N GLY A 113 -2.14 13.80 22.15
CA GLY A 113 -1.14 13.83 23.21
C GLY A 113 -0.28 12.57 23.30
N PHE A 114 -0.29 11.70 22.28
CA PHE A 114 0.55 10.52 22.27
C PHE A 114 2.02 10.88 21.97
N LYS A 115 2.94 10.17 22.58
CA LYS A 115 4.38 10.35 22.37
C LYS A 115 4.86 9.60 21.13
N SER A 116 5.38 10.34 20.16
CA SER A 116 5.83 9.79 18.90
C SER A 116 7.20 9.13 18.98
N TYR A 117 7.34 7.98 18.32
CA TYR A 117 8.60 7.32 17.98
C TYR A 117 9.03 7.56 16.52
N ASN A 118 8.24 8.31 15.74
CA ASN A 118 8.67 8.77 14.43
C ASN A 118 9.71 9.87 14.61
N VAL A 119 10.94 9.64 14.14
CA VAL A 119 12.08 10.56 14.29
C VAL A 119 12.00 11.74 13.34
N ALA A 120 11.47 11.53 12.14
CA ALA A 120 11.10 12.57 11.20
C ALA A 120 9.57 12.56 11.08
N GLY A 121 8.95 13.71 10.86
CA GLY A 121 7.48 13.86 10.83
C GLY A 121 6.72 13.04 9.77
N GLY A 122 7.17 11.80 9.50
CA GLY A 122 6.61 10.87 8.51
C GLY A 122 6.80 11.37 7.07
N GLY A 123 7.37 10.52 6.19
CA GLY A 123 7.63 10.89 4.79
C GLY A 123 8.58 12.08 4.59
N GLN A 124 9.05 12.31 3.39
CA GLN A 124 9.96 13.43 3.03
C GLN A 124 9.23 14.77 2.85
N ILE A 125 8.29 15.11 3.72
CA ILE A 125 7.50 16.33 3.56
C ILE A 125 7.89 17.36 4.62
N ASP A 126 8.68 18.32 4.21
CA ASP A 126 9.19 19.39 5.08
C ASP A 126 8.15 20.44 5.49
N LYS A 127 6.94 20.45 4.87
CA LYS A 127 5.89 21.46 5.15
C LYS A 127 4.48 20.90 4.96
N ALA A 128 3.62 21.04 5.95
CA ALA A 128 2.24 20.57 5.95
C ALA A 128 1.36 21.13 4.79
N GLY A 129 1.68 22.32 4.26
CA GLY A 129 0.95 22.93 3.15
C GLY A 129 1.21 22.30 1.77
N ASP A 130 2.32 21.56 1.63
CA ASP A 130 2.77 21.00 0.35
C ASP A 130 2.21 19.58 0.07
N VAL A 131 1.53 18.98 1.05
CA VAL A 131 1.06 17.57 0.98
C VAL A 131 -0.14 17.43 0.05
N GLY A 132 -1.10 18.34 0.15
CA GLY A 132 -2.30 18.33 -0.68
C GLY A 132 -1.94 18.55 -2.15
N GLU A 133 -1.11 19.54 -2.43
CA GLU A 133 -0.67 19.89 -3.78
C GLU A 133 0.16 18.76 -4.42
N ARG A 134 1.08 18.15 -3.69
CA ARG A 134 1.85 16.98 -4.17
C ARG A 134 0.97 15.75 -4.39
N LEU A 135 -0.06 15.55 -3.57
CA LEU A 135 -1.00 14.46 -3.77
C LEU A 135 -1.82 14.67 -5.05
N GLU A 136 -2.33 15.88 -5.28
CA GLU A 136 -3.06 16.20 -6.50
C GLU A 136 -2.20 15.99 -7.74
N VAL A 137 -0.93 16.40 -7.71
CA VAL A 137 0.03 16.17 -8.80
C VAL A 137 0.30 14.67 -8.97
N LYS A 138 0.51 13.90 -7.89
CA LYS A 138 0.70 12.44 -7.97
C LYS A 138 -0.55 11.74 -8.52
N LEU A 139 -1.74 12.11 -8.08
CA LEU A 139 -3.01 11.58 -8.58
C LEU A 139 -3.23 11.91 -10.06
N LYS A 140 -2.96 13.16 -10.45
CA LYS A 140 -3.03 13.61 -11.84
C LYS A 140 -2.06 12.83 -12.72
N ASN A 141 -0.81 12.66 -12.28
CA ASN A 141 0.21 11.90 -12.99
C ASN A 141 -0.14 10.41 -13.07
N TYR A 142 -0.68 9.82 -12.00
CA TYR A 142 -1.14 8.43 -11.99
C TYR A 142 -2.31 8.22 -12.97
N LYS A 143 -3.34 9.08 -12.93
CA LYS A 143 -4.47 9.03 -13.86
C LYS A 143 -4.00 9.20 -15.30
N SER A 144 -3.14 10.18 -15.56
CA SER A 144 -2.55 10.41 -16.89
C SER A 144 -1.71 9.21 -17.36
N GLY A 145 -0.88 8.64 -16.49
CA GLY A 145 -0.08 7.44 -16.82
C GLY A 145 -0.93 6.21 -17.08
N LYS A 146 -2.00 6.00 -16.28
CA LYS A 146 -2.97 4.93 -16.48
C LYS A 146 -3.66 5.08 -17.84
N ASN A 147 -4.15 6.27 -18.16
CA ASN A 147 -4.83 6.55 -19.41
C ASN A 147 -3.91 6.33 -20.62
N LYS A 148 -2.68 6.87 -20.58
CA LYS A 148 -1.66 6.62 -21.62
C LYS A 148 -1.33 5.13 -21.77
N GLY A 149 -1.28 4.38 -20.66
CA GLY A 149 -1.09 2.94 -20.69
C GLY A 149 -2.22 2.21 -21.40
N TYR A 150 -3.47 2.56 -21.14
CA TYR A 150 -4.64 2.01 -21.81
C TYR A 150 -4.67 2.36 -23.30
N GLU A 151 -4.41 3.61 -23.67
CA GLU A 151 -4.33 4.07 -25.05
C GLU A 151 -3.27 3.29 -25.83
N LYS A 152 -2.05 3.21 -25.30
CA LYS A 152 -0.94 2.49 -25.93
C LYS A 152 -1.24 1.00 -26.09
N THR A 153 -1.85 0.36 -25.07
CA THR A 153 -2.23 -1.06 -25.14
C THR A 153 -3.32 -1.28 -26.19
N ARG A 154 -4.33 -0.41 -26.21
CA ARG A 154 -5.42 -0.46 -27.21
C ARG A 154 -4.88 -0.32 -28.62
N GLU A 155 -4.00 0.64 -28.84
CA GLU A 155 -3.36 0.88 -30.14
C GLU A 155 -2.53 -0.33 -30.60
N GLN A 156 -1.76 -0.94 -29.68
CA GLN A 156 -1.03 -2.18 -29.97
C GLN A 156 -1.97 -3.33 -30.33
N VAL A 157 -3.04 -3.52 -29.56
CA VAL A 157 -4.06 -4.56 -29.84
C VAL A 157 -4.72 -4.32 -31.19
N LYS A 158 -5.12 -3.07 -31.50
CA LYS A 158 -5.70 -2.69 -32.78
C LYS A 158 -4.78 -3.04 -33.94
N VAL A 159 -3.50 -2.66 -33.87
CA VAL A 159 -2.49 -2.96 -34.91
C VAL A 159 -2.36 -4.48 -35.13
N TYR A 160 -2.39 -5.27 -34.06
CA TYR A 160 -2.34 -6.73 -34.16
C TYR A 160 -3.57 -7.30 -34.85
N PHE A 161 -4.76 -6.82 -34.52
CA PHE A 161 -6.00 -7.26 -35.17
C PHE A 161 -6.04 -6.84 -36.64
N ASP A 162 -5.75 -5.58 -36.92
CA ASP A 162 -5.80 -5.04 -38.29
C ASP A 162 -4.78 -5.71 -39.22
N LYS A 163 -3.64 -6.14 -38.70
CA LYS A 163 -2.54 -6.66 -39.49
C LYS A 163 -2.44 -8.18 -39.56
N TYR A 164 -2.84 -8.88 -38.50
CA TYR A 164 -2.57 -10.32 -38.37
C TYR A 164 -3.78 -11.19 -38.03
N LEU A 165 -4.91 -10.61 -37.68
CA LEU A 165 -6.06 -11.37 -37.18
C LEU A 165 -7.36 -10.90 -37.78
N ASP A 166 -8.13 -11.88 -38.32
CA ASP A 166 -9.54 -11.70 -38.58
C ASP A 166 -10.35 -12.20 -37.39
N TYR A 167 -11.29 -11.40 -36.91
CA TYR A 167 -12.16 -11.80 -35.83
C TYR A 167 -13.60 -11.99 -36.32
N SER A 168 -14.16 -13.11 -35.93
CA SER A 168 -15.54 -13.48 -36.29
C SER A 168 -16.23 -14.16 -35.11
N ILE A 169 -17.56 -14.17 -35.16
CA ILE A 169 -18.37 -14.87 -34.16
C ILE A 169 -18.20 -16.38 -34.32
N LYS A 170 -17.69 -17.06 -33.27
CA LYS A 170 -17.60 -18.53 -33.26
C LYS A 170 -18.98 -19.16 -33.18
N GLY A 171 -19.30 -20.04 -34.14
CA GLY A 171 -20.56 -20.77 -34.24
C GLY A 171 -21.73 -19.86 -34.71
N LYS A 172 -22.96 -20.28 -34.42
CA LYS A 172 -24.13 -19.51 -34.86
C LYS A 172 -24.19 -18.13 -34.21
N PRO A 173 -24.41 -17.05 -35.00
CA PRO A 173 -24.63 -15.71 -34.46
C PRO A 173 -25.84 -15.70 -33.52
N THR A 174 -25.71 -14.97 -32.44
CA THR A 174 -26.81 -14.65 -31.51
C THR A 174 -26.75 -13.17 -31.19
N LYS A 175 -27.87 -12.55 -30.83
CA LYS A 175 -27.93 -11.13 -30.46
C LYS A 175 -26.92 -10.74 -29.38
N ILE A 176 -26.64 -11.66 -28.44
CA ILE A 176 -25.65 -11.43 -27.36
C ILE A 176 -24.22 -11.42 -27.93
N LYS A 177 -23.90 -12.36 -28.83
CA LYS A 177 -22.55 -12.43 -29.44
C LYS A 177 -22.31 -11.24 -30.37
N GLU A 178 -23.31 -10.84 -31.15
CA GLU A 178 -23.26 -9.67 -32.03
C GLU A 178 -23.04 -8.39 -31.21
N LYS A 179 -23.78 -8.23 -30.09
CA LYS A 179 -23.57 -7.10 -29.17
C LYS A 179 -22.16 -7.07 -28.60
N LYS A 180 -21.61 -8.22 -28.16
CA LYS A 180 -20.25 -8.31 -27.64
C LYS A 180 -19.19 -8.01 -28.69
N MET A 181 -19.42 -8.39 -29.90
CA MET A 181 -18.53 -8.09 -31.01
C MET A 181 -18.53 -6.60 -31.35
N GLN A 182 -19.71 -5.97 -31.30
CA GLN A 182 -19.84 -4.52 -31.47
C GLN A 182 -19.15 -3.77 -30.33
N GLU A 183 -19.38 -4.18 -29.06
CA GLU A 183 -18.69 -3.61 -27.90
C GLU A 183 -17.15 -3.70 -28.02
N PHE A 184 -16.63 -4.80 -28.61
CA PHE A 184 -15.20 -4.95 -28.85
C PHE A 184 -14.71 -4.06 -29.99
N ALA A 185 -15.45 -3.96 -31.06
CA ALA A 185 -15.13 -3.05 -32.16
C ALA A 185 -15.12 -1.59 -31.69
N ASP A 186 -16.13 -1.20 -30.92
CA ASP A 186 -16.22 0.14 -30.31
C ASP A 186 -15.05 0.39 -29.38
N PHE A 187 -14.64 -0.60 -28.54
CA PHE A 187 -13.46 -0.50 -27.69
C PHE A 187 -12.17 -0.26 -28.49
N LEU A 188 -12.00 -0.90 -29.64
CA LEU A 188 -10.83 -0.69 -30.50
C LEU A 188 -10.89 0.67 -31.22
N ALA A 189 -12.08 1.17 -31.54
CA ALA A 189 -12.29 2.43 -32.24
C ALA A 189 -12.26 3.66 -31.34
N ASP A 190 -12.62 3.50 -30.04
CA ASP A 190 -12.85 4.62 -29.13
C ASP A 190 -11.56 5.22 -28.60
N THR A 191 -11.29 6.46 -28.97
CA THR A 191 -10.16 7.27 -28.51
C THR A 191 -10.52 8.18 -27.30
N THR A 192 -11.79 8.19 -26.83
CA THR A 192 -12.30 9.28 -25.98
C THR A 192 -12.76 8.86 -24.58
N LYS A 193 -12.82 7.58 -24.20
CA LYS A 193 -13.37 7.16 -22.89
C LYS A 193 -12.34 6.75 -21.87
N ALA A 194 -11.42 7.67 -21.50
CA ALA A 194 -10.63 7.55 -20.29
C ALA A 194 -11.13 8.44 -19.13
N GLU A 195 -12.27 9.13 -19.29
CA GLU A 195 -12.66 10.23 -18.37
C GLU A 195 -13.79 9.92 -17.37
N ASN A 196 -14.45 8.76 -17.40
CA ASN A 196 -15.69 8.58 -16.62
C ASN A 196 -15.72 7.40 -15.61
N ASP A 197 -14.64 7.08 -14.92
CA ASP A 197 -14.69 6.25 -13.70
C ASP A 197 -14.35 7.07 -12.45
N GLY A 198 -15.16 8.08 -12.19
CA GLY A 198 -15.02 8.99 -11.04
C GLY A 198 -16.36 9.54 -10.56
N LYS A 199 -17.27 8.65 -10.12
CA LYS A 199 -18.34 9.01 -9.18
C LYS A 199 -18.42 8.00 -8.07
#